data_8b192653f78642fec2e1b57c1744494e
#
_entry.id   8b192653f78642fec2e1b57c1744494e
#
_cell.length_a   1.000
_cell.length_b   1.000
_cell.length_c   1.000
_cell.angle_alpha   90.00
_cell.angle_beta   90.00
_cell.angle_gamma   90.00
#
_symmetry.space_group_name_H-M   'P 1'
#
loop_
_entity.id
_entity.type
_entity.pdbx_description
1 polymer ?
#
loop_
_entity_poly.entity_id
_entity_poly.type
_entity_poly.pdbx_seq_one_letter_code
_entity_poly.pdbx_strand_id
1 'polypeptide(L)'
;AEIVKITFIILLARQLALLQEKKDLTRFSNVIQPTAHAGAMFVFYYILSKDAGSGLVYLFVFLCMAFAAGFALRWIFLGVGGAVGAFLAAWNLGLLRGDWYDRIKVILDHSYQPEKKGFQQTRGMLALGSGKLTGQGLFQGTQTQSSAKWSLPERQTDFIFCVCGEELGFIGCLLIIVLLLA
;
A
#
# COMPACT_ATOMS: atom_id res chain seq x y z
N ALA A 1 -3.75 14.48 -3.61
CA ALA A 1 -2.75 13.48 -3.22
C ALA A 1 -1.77 13.22 -4.38
N GLU A 2 -2.23 12.91 -5.58
CA GLU A 2 -1.37 12.46 -6.70
C GLU A 2 -0.37 13.53 -7.17
N ILE A 3 -0.79 14.79 -7.28
CA ILE A 3 0.08 15.92 -7.65
C ILE A 3 1.25 16.07 -6.68
N VAL A 4 1.01 15.87 -5.38
CA VAL A 4 2.05 15.98 -4.35
C VAL A 4 3.12 14.89 -4.52
N LYS A 5 2.74 13.68 -4.95
CA LYS A 5 3.71 12.61 -5.27
C LYS A 5 4.64 13.00 -6.41
N ILE A 6 4.08 13.56 -7.49
CA ILE A 6 4.88 14.03 -8.64
C ILE A 6 5.87 15.12 -8.21
N THR A 7 5.39 16.10 -7.45
CA THR A 7 6.24 17.20 -6.92
C THR A 7 7.35 16.65 -6.02
N PHE A 8 7.02 15.69 -5.15
CA PHE A 8 7.99 15.03 -4.28
C PHE A 8 9.08 14.30 -5.09
N ILE A 9 8.70 13.55 -6.14
CA ILE A 9 9.63 12.84 -7.01
C ILE A 9 10.60 13.82 -7.66
N ILE A 10 10.10 14.92 -8.22
CA ILE A 10 10.93 15.94 -8.91
C ILE A 10 11.91 16.60 -7.92
N LEU A 11 11.43 17.01 -6.74
CA LEU A 11 12.26 17.64 -5.73
C LEU A 11 13.34 16.68 -5.20
N LEU A 12 12.95 15.42 -4.95
CA LEU A 12 13.87 14.39 -4.49
C LEU A 12 14.93 14.08 -5.56
N ALA A 13 14.53 13.96 -6.84
CA ALA A 13 15.45 13.74 -7.95
C ALA A 13 16.50 14.86 -8.05
N ARG A 14 16.06 16.12 -7.96
CA ARG A 14 16.96 17.27 -7.95
C ARG A 14 17.91 17.24 -6.76
N GLN A 15 17.40 16.92 -5.57
CA GLN A 15 18.22 16.83 -4.35
C GLN A 15 19.29 15.73 -4.47
N LEU A 16 18.90 14.55 -4.97
CA LEU A 16 19.83 13.44 -5.17
C LEU A 16 20.87 13.74 -6.24
N ALA A 17 20.49 14.35 -7.37
CA ALA A 17 21.44 14.75 -8.42
C ALA A 17 22.49 15.74 -7.90
N LEU A 18 22.07 16.77 -7.15
CA LEU A 18 23.02 17.72 -6.54
C LEU A 18 23.96 17.07 -5.52
N LEU A 19 23.50 16.06 -4.82
CA LEU A 19 24.33 15.32 -3.88
C LEU A 19 25.30 14.38 -4.61
N GLN A 20 24.91 13.77 -5.72
CA GLN A 20 25.79 12.95 -6.56
C GLN A 20 26.97 13.77 -7.12
N GLU A 21 26.69 14.98 -7.61
CA GLU A 21 27.74 15.84 -8.20
C GLU A 21 28.73 16.37 -7.16
N LYS A 22 28.27 16.68 -5.95
CA LYS A 22 29.06 17.46 -4.97
C LYS A 22 29.57 16.64 -3.80
N LYS A 23 29.01 15.46 -3.53
CA LYS A 23 29.27 14.71 -2.30
C LYS A 23 29.23 13.20 -2.54
N ASP A 24 30.01 12.52 -1.70
CA ASP A 24 30.01 11.06 -1.64
C ASP A 24 28.73 10.53 -0.94
N LEU A 25 27.89 9.82 -1.66
CA LEU A 25 26.64 9.20 -1.14
C LEU A 25 26.90 7.96 -0.27
N THR A 26 28.16 7.61 -0.03
CA THR A 26 28.51 6.55 0.91
C THR A 26 28.59 7.04 2.35
N ARG A 27 28.73 8.35 2.57
CA ARG A 27 28.84 8.97 3.90
C ARG A 27 27.47 9.22 4.52
N PHE A 28 27.32 8.85 5.78
CA PHE A 28 26.08 9.02 6.55
C PHE A 28 25.55 10.47 6.53
N SER A 29 26.42 11.47 6.69
CA SER A 29 26.02 12.87 6.72
C SER A 29 25.32 13.35 5.45
N ASN A 30 25.62 12.72 4.30
CA ASN A 30 25.03 13.09 3.01
C ASN A 30 23.73 12.31 2.73
N VAL A 31 23.58 11.14 3.33
CA VAL A 31 22.39 10.30 3.23
C VAL A 31 21.25 10.80 4.13
N ILE A 32 21.59 11.42 5.27
CA ILE A 32 20.58 11.84 6.26
C ILE A 32 19.63 12.91 5.74
N GLN A 33 20.11 13.83 4.91
CA GLN A 33 19.29 14.94 4.40
C GLN A 33 18.13 14.46 3.50
N PRO A 34 18.33 13.65 2.44
CA PRO A 34 17.22 13.14 1.64
C PRO A 34 16.36 12.14 2.40
N THR A 35 16.93 11.39 3.35
CA THR A 35 16.17 10.48 4.23
C THR A 35 15.26 11.27 5.16
N ALA A 36 15.73 12.36 5.76
CA ALA A 36 14.92 13.23 6.59
C ALA A 36 13.80 13.91 5.79
N HIS A 37 14.08 14.33 4.54
CA HIS A 37 13.05 14.88 3.65
C HIS A 37 11.94 13.84 3.36
N ALA A 38 12.29 12.61 3.01
CA ALA A 38 11.34 11.56 2.75
C ALA A 38 10.53 11.19 4.03
N GLY A 39 11.22 11.10 5.17
CA GLY A 39 10.57 10.85 6.46
C GLY A 39 9.61 11.97 6.88
N ALA A 40 10.00 13.23 6.68
CA ALA A 40 9.14 14.38 6.95
C ALA A 40 7.89 14.37 6.06
N MET A 41 8.02 14.05 4.77
CA MET A 41 6.89 13.92 3.86
C MET A 41 5.95 12.80 4.24
N PHE A 42 6.48 11.64 4.67
CA PHE A 42 5.68 10.53 5.19
C PHE A 42 4.87 10.97 6.42
N VAL A 43 5.53 11.56 7.42
CA VAL A 43 4.89 11.99 8.67
C VAL A 43 3.85 13.08 8.40
N PHE A 44 4.19 14.07 7.60
CA PHE A 44 3.29 15.18 7.24
C PHE A 44 2.04 14.67 6.52
N TYR A 45 2.24 13.78 5.53
CA TYR A 45 1.13 13.19 4.80
C TYR A 45 0.24 12.32 5.72
N TYR A 46 0.84 11.51 6.60
CA TYR A 46 0.11 10.68 7.55
C TYR A 46 -0.75 11.51 8.52
N ILE A 47 -0.21 12.63 9.04
CA ILE A 47 -0.95 13.51 9.95
C ILE A 47 -2.16 14.14 9.25
N LEU A 48 -1.99 14.58 8.00
CA LEU A 48 -3.05 15.27 7.25
C LEU A 48 -4.15 14.33 6.74
N SER A 49 -3.75 13.20 6.14
CA SER A 49 -4.70 12.29 5.47
C SER A 49 -5.15 11.13 6.33
N LYS A 50 -4.43 10.82 7.42
CA LYS A 50 -4.60 9.62 8.25
C LYS A 50 -4.53 8.31 7.43
N ASP A 51 -4.01 8.40 6.21
CA ASP A 51 -3.82 7.28 5.29
C ASP A 51 -2.34 6.90 5.23
N ALA A 52 -2.01 5.85 5.93
CA ALA A 52 -0.66 5.35 5.97
C ALA A 52 -0.27 4.56 4.71
N GLY A 53 -1.23 3.99 4.01
CA GLY A 53 -0.97 3.28 2.76
C GLY A 53 -0.36 4.22 1.73
N SER A 54 -1.01 5.35 1.47
CA SER A 54 -0.45 6.40 0.62
C SER A 54 0.85 6.98 1.16
N GLY A 55 1.01 7.08 2.49
CA GLY A 55 2.27 7.51 3.11
C GLY A 55 3.43 6.58 2.79
N LEU A 56 3.23 5.26 2.86
CA LEU A 56 4.25 4.26 2.54
C LEU A 56 4.75 4.36 1.08
N VAL A 57 3.93 4.85 0.16
CA VAL A 57 4.34 5.07 -1.24
C VAL A 57 5.50 6.07 -1.31
N TYR A 58 5.50 7.14 -0.50
CA TYR A 58 6.62 8.10 -0.46
C TYR A 58 7.92 7.45 -0.01
N LEU A 59 7.86 6.56 0.99
CA LEU A 59 9.04 5.82 1.45
C LEU A 59 9.53 4.82 0.39
N PHE A 60 8.62 4.14 -0.29
CA PHE A 60 8.98 3.21 -1.36
C PHE A 60 9.64 3.95 -2.53
N VAL A 61 9.06 5.07 -2.99
CA VAL A 61 9.63 5.93 -4.02
C VAL A 61 11.03 6.41 -3.60
N PHE A 62 11.19 6.85 -2.35
CA PHE A 62 12.50 7.25 -1.82
C PHE A 62 13.51 6.11 -1.91
N LEU A 63 13.16 4.89 -1.49
CA LEU A 63 14.06 3.73 -1.54
C LEU A 63 14.51 3.41 -2.98
N CYS A 64 13.58 3.40 -3.93
CA CYS A 64 13.89 3.18 -5.34
C CYS A 64 14.84 4.25 -5.89
N MET A 65 14.55 5.52 -5.59
CA MET A 65 15.36 6.64 -6.05
C MET A 65 16.73 6.70 -5.37
N ALA A 66 16.82 6.39 -4.08
CA ALA A 66 18.08 6.31 -3.33
C ALA A 66 18.97 5.18 -3.87
N PHE A 67 18.39 4.03 -4.21
CA PHE A 67 19.09 2.94 -4.86
C PHE A 67 19.63 3.36 -6.25
N ALA A 68 18.77 3.96 -7.08
CA ALA A 68 19.15 4.44 -8.40
C ALA A 68 20.22 5.56 -8.35
N ALA A 69 20.19 6.40 -7.30
CA ALA A 69 21.19 7.44 -7.07
C ALA A 69 22.56 6.92 -6.57
N GLY A 70 22.68 5.63 -6.29
CA GLY A 70 23.94 5.02 -5.85
C GLY A 70 24.22 5.14 -4.35
N PHE A 71 23.18 5.17 -3.51
CA PHE A 71 23.36 5.03 -2.07
C PHE A 71 24.04 3.71 -1.76
N ALA A 72 25.00 3.73 -0.82
CA ALA A 72 25.60 2.49 -0.35
C ALA A 72 24.51 1.56 0.23
N LEU A 73 24.43 0.35 -0.26
CA LEU A 73 23.42 -0.65 0.14
C LEU A 73 23.32 -0.83 1.65
N ARG A 74 24.45 -0.67 2.37
CA ARG A 74 24.48 -0.73 3.83
C ARG A 74 23.50 0.25 4.50
N TRP A 75 23.32 1.46 3.95
CA TRP A 75 22.40 2.46 4.48
C TRP A 75 20.93 2.11 4.18
N ILE A 76 20.68 1.56 3.00
CA ILE A 76 19.35 1.07 2.61
C ILE A 76 18.95 -0.09 3.52
N PHE A 77 19.81 -1.09 3.68
CA PHE A 77 19.52 -2.23 4.56
C PHE A 77 19.38 -1.83 6.03
N LEU A 78 20.18 -0.88 6.49
CA LEU A 78 20.11 -0.37 7.86
C LEU A 78 18.82 0.43 8.08
N GLY A 79 18.40 1.24 7.11
CA GLY A 79 17.15 2.00 7.17
C GLY A 79 15.92 1.08 7.14
N VAL A 80 15.85 0.15 6.19
CA VAL A 80 14.75 -0.82 6.09
C VAL A 80 14.73 -1.77 7.29
N GLY A 81 15.88 -2.34 7.66
CA GLY A 81 16.01 -3.23 8.81
C GLY A 81 15.67 -2.53 10.13
N GLY A 82 16.09 -1.29 10.29
CA GLY A 82 15.74 -0.45 11.43
C GLY A 82 14.23 -0.17 11.50
N ALA A 83 13.59 0.15 10.38
CA ALA A 83 12.14 0.36 10.31
C ALA A 83 11.36 -0.91 10.65
N VAL A 84 11.75 -2.06 10.08
CA VAL A 84 11.15 -3.36 10.38
C VAL A 84 11.37 -3.73 11.85
N GLY A 85 12.59 -3.55 12.37
CA GLY A 85 12.90 -3.81 13.78
C GLY A 85 12.10 -2.94 14.74
N ALA A 86 11.97 -1.64 14.45
CA ALA A 86 11.15 -0.71 15.22
C ALA A 86 9.66 -1.11 15.19
N PHE A 87 9.16 -1.51 14.02
CA PHE A 87 7.79 -2.01 13.88
C PHE A 87 7.54 -3.28 14.71
N LEU A 88 8.44 -4.27 14.61
CA LEU A 88 8.34 -5.51 15.38
C LEU A 88 8.46 -5.26 16.91
N ALA A 89 9.34 -4.35 17.32
CA ALA A 89 9.45 -3.95 18.71
C ALA A 89 8.16 -3.27 19.20
N ALA A 90 7.62 -2.33 18.44
CA ALA A 90 6.36 -1.65 18.76
C ALA A 90 5.17 -2.64 18.83
N TRP A 91 5.16 -3.65 17.95
CA TRP A 91 4.18 -4.73 17.97
C TRP A 91 4.27 -5.56 19.26
N ASN A 92 5.47 -6.06 19.60
CA ASN A 92 5.69 -6.89 20.80
C ASN A 92 5.44 -6.11 22.11
N LEU A 93 5.78 -4.83 22.15
CA LEU A 93 5.53 -3.96 23.31
C LEU A 93 4.06 -3.53 23.43
N GLY A 94 3.19 -3.92 22.49
CA GLY A 94 1.78 -3.56 22.49
C GLY A 94 1.51 -2.05 22.28
N LEU A 95 2.48 -1.33 21.69
CA LEU A 95 2.35 0.09 21.39
C LEU A 95 1.45 0.33 20.17
N LEU A 96 1.40 -0.65 19.24
CA LEU A 96 0.51 -0.64 18.09
C LEU A 96 -0.87 -1.14 18.50
N ARG A 97 -1.73 -0.22 18.93
CA ARG A 97 -3.12 -0.52 19.32
C ARG A 97 -4.09 0.20 18.38
N GLY A 98 -5.34 -0.30 18.31
CA GLY A 98 -6.39 0.27 17.47
C GLY A 98 -6.33 -0.17 16.02
N ASP A 99 -6.66 0.73 15.10
CA ASP A 99 -6.90 0.40 13.69
C ASP A 99 -5.74 -0.31 12.98
N TRP A 100 -4.49 0.00 13.32
CA TRP A 100 -3.31 -0.64 12.74
C TRP A 100 -3.17 -2.09 13.15
N TYR A 101 -3.35 -2.37 14.43
CA TYR A 101 -3.32 -3.73 14.97
C TYR A 101 -4.41 -4.59 14.34
N ASP A 102 -5.63 -4.05 14.27
CA ASP A 102 -6.77 -4.75 13.70
C ASP A 102 -6.58 -5.05 12.21
N ARG A 103 -6.07 -4.10 11.42
CA ARG A 103 -5.78 -4.30 9.98
C ARG A 103 -4.79 -5.43 9.74
N ILE A 104 -3.69 -5.46 10.51
CA ILE A 104 -2.68 -6.52 10.37
C ILE A 104 -3.24 -7.86 10.83
N LYS A 105 -4.00 -7.86 11.94
CA LYS A 105 -4.58 -9.07 12.48
C LYS A 105 -5.61 -9.69 11.54
N VAL A 106 -6.42 -8.89 10.86
CA VAL A 106 -7.37 -9.35 9.83
C VAL A 106 -6.65 -10.02 8.65
N ILE A 107 -5.46 -9.52 8.26
CA ILE A 107 -4.67 -10.15 7.18
C ILE A 107 -4.14 -11.52 7.60
N LEU A 108 -3.71 -11.65 8.86
CA LEU A 108 -3.15 -12.90 9.40
C LEU A 108 -4.22 -13.91 9.81
N ASP A 109 -5.34 -13.42 10.31
CA ASP A 109 -6.47 -14.23 10.80
C ASP A 109 -7.79 -13.68 10.25
N HIS A 110 -8.29 -14.31 9.21
CA HIS A 110 -9.53 -13.93 8.55
C HIS A 110 -10.77 -14.10 9.44
N SER A 111 -10.66 -14.88 10.51
CA SER A 111 -11.74 -15.05 11.49
C SER A 111 -11.84 -13.89 12.47
N TYR A 112 -10.84 -12.98 12.46
CA TYR A 112 -10.81 -11.85 13.35
C TYR A 112 -11.79 -10.75 12.91
N GLN A 113 -12.82 -10.51 13.69
CA GLN A 113 -13.86 -9.47 13.49
C GLN A 113 -14.44 -9.42 12.05
N PRO A 114 -14.99 -10.53 11.51
CA PRO A 114 -15.46 -10.59 10.13
C PRO A 114 -16.61 -9.63 9.82
N GLU A 115 -17.37 -9.20 10.84
CA GLU A 115 -18.49 -8.27 10.71
C GLU A 115 -18.11 -6.79 10.93
N LYS A 116 -16.85 -6.52 11.28
CA LYS A 116 -16.34 -5.15 11.55
C LYS A 116 -15.16 -4.83 10.62
N LYS A 117 -13.94 -4.98 11.14
CA LYS A 117 -12.72 -4.63 10.41
C LYS A 117 -12.41 -5.58 9.26
N GLY A 118 -12.78 -6.87 9.38
CA GLY A 118 -12.66 -7.87 8.32
C GLY A 118 -13.81 -7.89 7.32
N PHE A 119 -14.86 -7.07 7.54
CA PHE A 119 -16.10 -7.11 6.75
C PHE A 119 -15.83 -6.93 5.25
N GLN A 120 -15.11 -5.89 4.87
CA GLN A 120 -14.82 -5.60 3.47
C GLN A 120 -14.06 -6.74 2.79
N GLN A 121 -13.03 -7.26 3.47
CA GLN A 121 -12.20 -8.36 2.96
C GLN A 121 -13.01 -9.66 2.84
N THR A 122 -13.83 -9.99 3.84
CA THR A 122 -14.70 -11.16 3.81
C THR A 122 -15.70 -11.06 2.66
N ARG A 123 -16.34 -9.91 2.48
CA ARG A 123 -17.28 -9.69 1.37
C ARG A 123 -16.59 -9.71 0.00
N GLY A 124 -15.40 -9.15 -0.11
CA GLY A 124 -14.57 -9.23 -1.33
C GLY A 124 -14.25 -10.68 -1.71
N MET A 125 -13.84 -11.50 -0.73
CA MET A 125 -13.58 -12.93 -0.97
C MET A 125 -14.84 -13.70 -1.36
N LEU A 126 -15.99 -13.40 -0.73
CA LEU A 126 -17.27 -14.01 -1.10
C LEU A 126 -17.69 -13.62 -2.52
N ALA A 127 -17.54 -12.36 -2.91
CA ALA A 127 -17.80 -11.90 -4.28
C ALA A 127 -16.93 -12.65 -5.29
N LEU A 128 -15.60 -12.68 -5.09
CA LEU A 128 -14.68 -13.41 -5.96
C LEU A 128 -15.03 -14.90 -6.07
N GLY A 129 -15.31 -15.55 -4.93
CA GLY A 129 -15.65 -16.98 -4.89
C GLY A 129 -16.99 -17.30 -5.56
N SER A 130 -17.97 -16.40 -5.47
CA SER A 130 -19.31 -16.58 -6.06
C SER A 130 -19.29 -16.54 -7.59
N GLY A 131 -18.30 -15.86 -8.21
CA GLY A 131 -18.17 -15.75 -9.65
C GLY A 131 -17.68 -17.02 -10.35
N LYS A 132 -17.09 -17.96 -9.62
CA LYS A 132 -16.58 -19.22 -10.21
C LYS A 132 -15.68 -18.98 -11.44
N LEU A 133 -15.80 -19.80 -12.50
CA LEU A 133 -14.97 -19.67 -13.72
C LEU A 133 -15.47 -18.58 -14.68
N THR A 134 -16.75 -18.48 -14.91
CA THR A 134 -17.36 -17.66 -15.97
C THR A 134 -18.12 -16.44 -15.48
N GLY A 135 -18.22 -16.26 -14.16
CA GLY A 135 -18.98 -15.18 -13.54
C GLY A 135 -20.49 -15.43 -13.46
N GLN A 136 -21.17 -14.54 -12.75
CA GLN A 136 -22.62 -14.52 -12.64
C GLN A 136 -23.31 -13.76 -13.80
N GLY A 137 -22.52 -13.06 -14.61
CA GLY A 137 -22.98 -12.17 -15.66
C GLY A 137 -22.85 -10.69 -15.29
N LEU A 138 -22.67 -9.85 -16.29
CA LEU A 138 -22.54 -8.40 -16.13
C LEU A 138 -23.79 -7.82 -15.45
N PHE A 139 -23.55 -7.02 -14.42
CA PHE A 139 -24.58 -6.37 -13.60
C PHE A 139 -25.53 -7.34 -12.87
N GLN A 140 -25.16 -8.62 -12.72
CA GLN A 140 -25.95 -9.64 -12.03
C GLN A 140 -25.31 -10.14 -10.73
N GLY A 141 -24.22 -9.50 -10.29
CA GLY A 141 -23.51 -9.86 -9.06
C GLY A 141 -24.40 -9.71 -7.81
N THR A 142 -24.50 -10.76 -7.02
CA THR A 142 -25.34 -10.79 -5.81
C THR A 142 -24.75 -9.97 -4.66
N GLN A 143 -23.41 -9.91 -4.55
CA GLN A 143 -22.72 -9.14 -3.52
C GLN A 143 -22.43 -7.69 -3.99
N THR A 144 -22.20 -7.51 -5.28
CA THR A 144 -21.75 -6.24 -5.85
C THR A 144 -22.91 -5.36 -6.33
N GLN A 145 -24.03 -5.94 -6.77
CA GLN A 145 -25.20 -5.18 -7.24
C GLN A 145 -26.27 -4.96 -6.18
N SER A 146 -26.18 -5.66 -5.05
CA SER A 146 -27.13 -5.48 -3.94
C SER A 146 -27.02 -4.09 -3.31
N SER A 147 -28.15 -3.49 -2.99
CA SER A 147 -28.27 -2.28 -2.15
C SER A 147 -28.38 -2.60 -0.65
N ALA A 148 -28.28 -3.84 -0.28
CA ALA A 148 -28.41 -4.28 1.10
C ALA A 148 -27.18 -3.88 1.94
N LYS A 149 -27.36 -3.73 3.25
CA LYS A 149 -26.28 -3.36 4.19
C LYS A 149 -25.10 -4.35 4.24
N TRP A 150 -25.31 -5.57 3.77
CA TRP A 150 -24.28 -6.61 3.70
C TRP A 150 -23.58 -6.69 2.34
N SER A 151 -23.90 -5.81 1.39
CA SER A 151 -23.21 -5.73 0.11
C SER A 151 -21.77 -5.27 0.27
N LEU A 152 -20.95 -5.51 -0.74
CA LEU A 152 -19.55 -5.09 -0.76
C LEU A 152 -19.46 -3.56 -0.77
N PRO A 153 -18.91 -2.93 0.27
CA PRO A 153 -18.69 -1.48 0.28
C PRO A 153 -17.54 -1.12 -0.67
N GLU A 154 -17.46 0.16 -1.09
CA GLU A 154 -16.41 0.71 -1.98
C GLU A 154 -16.16 -0.14 -3.25
N ARG A 155 -17.23 -0.77 -3.77
CA ARG A 155 -17.18 -1.68 -4.92
C ARG A 155 -16.69 -1.03 -6.22
N GLN A 156 -16.88 0.29 -6.35
CA GLN A 156 -16.50 1.03 -7.56
C GLN A 156 -15.06 1.57 -7.52
N THR A 157 -14.40 1.48 -6.38
CA THR A 157 -13.05 1.99 -6.16
C THR A 157 -12.12 0.87 -5.73
N ASP A 158 -12.05 0.59 -4.45
CA ASP A 158 -11.06 -0.31 -3.86
C ASP A 158 -11.30 -1.79 -4.18
N PHE A 159 -12.56 -2.16 -4.44
CA PHE A 159 -12.95 -3.55 -4.68
C PHE A 159 -13.44 -3.81 -6.11
N ILE A 160 -13.05 -2.97 -7.09
CA ILE A 160 -13.44 -3.18 -8.49
C ILE A 160 -13.02 -4.54 -9.04
N PHE A 161 -11.87 -5.06 -8.60
CA PHE A 161 -11.41 -6.40 -8.97
C PHE A 161 -12.34 -7.50 -8.47
N CYS A 162 -12.93 -7.33 -7.27
CA CYS A 162 -13.93 -8.26 -6.74
C CYS A 162 -15.23 -8.21 -7.54
N VAL A 163 -15.62 -7.03 -8.03
CA VAL A 163 -16.77 -6.88 -8.94
C VAL A 163 -16.52 -7.65 -10.23
N CYS A 164 -15.35 -7.46 -10.84
CA CYS A 164 -14.98 -8.21 -12.05
C CYS A 164 -14.95 -9.71 -11.80
N GLY A 165 -14.47 -10.14 -10.64
CA GLY A 165 -14.45 -11.57 -10.25
C GLY A 165 -15.84 -12.16 -10.07
N GLU A 166 -16.78 -11.43 -9.49
CA GLU A 166 -18.16 -11.89 -9.35
C GLU A 166 -18.90 -11.95 -10.70
N GLU A 167 -18.76 -10.91 -11.51
CA GLU A 167 -19.52 -10.76 -12.75
C GLU A 167 -18.90 -11.49 -13.96
N LEU A 168 -17.57 -11.46 -14.11
CA LEU A 168 -16.82 -12.06 -15.23
C LEU A 168 -16.11 -13.37 -14.85
N GLY A 169 -16.08 -13.71 -13.58
CA GLY A 169 -15.45 -14.91 -13.07
C GLY A 169 -13.93 -14.90 -13.12
N PHE A 170 -13.34 -16.06 -12.90
CA PHE A 170 -11.89 -16.26 -12.90
C PHE A 170 -11.24 -15.86 -14.23
N ILE A 171 -11.91 -16.16 -15.35
CA ILE A 171 -11.40 -15.84 -16.70
C ILE A 171 -11.27 -14.32 -16.87
N GLY A 172 -12.25 -13.53 -16.41
CA GLY A 172 -12.20 -12.07 -16.44
C GLY A 172 -11.08 -11.51 -15.56
N CYS A 173 -10.91 -12.05 -14.36
CA CYS A 173 -9.81 -11.68 -13.47
C CYS A 173 -8.44 -11.97 -14.08
N LEU A 174 -8.28 -13.14 -14.71
CA LEU A 174 -7.03 -13.53 -15.36
C LEU A 174 -6.70 -12.58 -16.52
N LEU A 175 -7.70 -12.22 -17.33
CA LEU A 175 -7.54 -11.27 -18.43
C LEU A 175 -7.05 -9.90 -17.91
N ILE A 176 -7.65 -9.39 -16.83
CA ILE A 176 -7.23 -8.13 -16.20
C ILE A 176 -5.77 -8.21 -15.73
N ILE A 177 -5.39 -9.30 -15.06
CA ILE A 177 -4.00 -9.47 -14.59
C ILE A 177 -3.03 -9.51 -15.78
N VAL A 178 -3.34 -10.25 -16.83
CA VAL A 178 -2.51 -10.32 -18.04
C VAL A 178 -2.35 -8.94 -18.67
N LEU A 179 -3.44 -8.18 -18.79
CA LEU A 179 -3.40 -6.81 -19.36
C LEU A 179 -2.61 -5.81 -18.50
N LEU A 180 -2.57 -6.01 -17.18
CA LEU A 180 -1.77 -5.18 -16.28
C LEU A 180 -0.27 -5.51 -16.31
N LEU A 181 0.09 -6.72 -16.76
CA LEU A 181 1.48 -7.17 -16.85
C LEU A 181 2.08 -7.00 -18.24
N ALA A 182 1.26 -6.71 -19.26
CA ALA A 182 1.69 -6.49 -20.64
C ALA A 182 2.15 -5.05 -20.88
#